data_5c25e5ea9af5554412e7163672e5c27d
#
_entry.id   5c25e5ea9af5554412e7163672e5c27d
#
_cell.length_a   1.000
_cell.length_b   1.000
_cell.length_c   1.000
_cell.angle_alpha   90.00
_cell.angle_beta   90.00
_cell.angle_gamma   90.00
#
_symmetry.space_group_name_H-M   'P 1'
#
loop_
_entity.id
_entity.type
_entity.pdbx_description
1 polymer ?
#
loop_
_entity_poly.entity_id
_entity_poly.type
_entity_poly.pdbx_seq_one_letter_code
_entity_poly.pdbx_strand_id
1 'polypeptide(L)'
;MADFLGMMKQAAQLQSKMQEMQEQLANVEVEGISGGGLVAVRMTAKMDVKGIKIDPSLMKPEEREVLEDLLVTALSDARRKAETAVQDKMQSLTGGLGLPPGLFGQ
;
A
#
# COMPACT_ATOMS: atom_id res chain seq x y z
N MET A 1 11.52 -34.70 18.43
CA MET A 1 11.00 -33.88 19.54
C MET A 1 11.71 -32.55 19.66
N ALA A 2 13.01 -32.54 19.44
CA ALA A 2 13.72 -31.24 19.41
C ALA A 2 13.18 -30.28 18.37
N ASP A 3 12.61 -30.82 17.29
CA ASP A 3 12.10 -30.03 16.19
C ASP A 3 10.83 -29.25 16.54
N PHE A 4 10.06 -29.75 17.52
CA PHE A 4 8.81 -29.06 17.90
C PHE A 4 9.09 -27.67 18.45
N LEU A 5 10.07 -27.54 19.34
CA LEU A 5 10.45 -26.25 19.88
C LEU A 5 11.04 -25.35 18.80
N GLY A 6 11.82 -25.93 17.88
CA GLY A 6 12.34 -25.17 16.74
C GLY A 6 11.25 -24.67 15.84
N MET A 7 10.24 -25.49 15.58
CA MET A 7 9.09 -25.08 14.78
C MET A 7 8.31 -23.96 15.44
N MET A 8 8.14 -24.04 16.77
CA MET A 8 7.43 -22.97 17.50
C MET A 8 8.20 -21.66 17.44
N LYS A 9 9.52 -21.71 17.54
CA LYS A 9 10.37 -20.54 17.43
C LYS A 9 10.25 -19.92 16.04
N GLN A 10 10.28 -20.75 15.01
CA GLN A 10 10.15 -20.26 13.62
C GLN A 10 8.79 -19.62 13.41
N ALA A 11 7.73 -20.22 13.94
CA ALA A 11 6.39 -19.66 13.81
C ALA A 11 6.31 -18.30 14.52
N ALA A 12 6.90 -18.21 15.71
CA ALA A 12 6.91 -16.95 16.44
C ALA A 12 7.71 -15.87 15.72
N GLN A 13 8.84 -16.25 15.12
CA GLN A 13 9.66 -15.30 14.35
C GLN A 13 8.92 -14.82 13.11
N LEU A 14 8.24 -15.74 12.42
CA LEU A 14 7.47 -15.36 11.24
C LEU A 14 6.35 -14.40 11.60
N GLN A 15 5.64 -14.70 12.71
CA GLN A 15 4.58 -13.84 13.18
C GLN A 15 5.10 -12.45 13.53
N SER A 16 6.26 -12.40 14.19
CA SER A 16 6.90 -11.12 14.53
C SER A 16 7.27 -10.32 13.29
N LYS A 17 7.82 -11.00 12.29
CA LYS A 17 8.17 -10.35 11.03
C LYS A 17 6.95 -9.83 10.29
N MET A 18 5.85 -10.58 10.33
CA MET A 18 4.61 -10.14 9.72
C MET A 18 4.05 -8.90 10.41
N GLN A 19 4.15 -8.85 11.75
CA GLN A 19 3.74 -7.66 12.49
C GLN A 19 4.61 -6.46 12.13
N GLU A 20 5.92 -6.66 12.04
CA GLU A 20 6.83 -5.60 11.61
C GLU A 20 6.49 -5.09 10.23
N MET A 21 6.17 -6.01 9.32
CA MET A 21 5.78 -5.64 7.96
C MET A 21 4.51 -4.79 7.99
N GLN A 22 3.52 -5.19 8.79
CA GLN A 22 2.29 -4.42 8.93
C GLN A 22 2.56 -3.01 9.43
N GLU A 23 3.44 -2.88 10.42
CA GLU A 23 3.81 -1.57 10.95
C GLU A 23 4.54 -0.74 9.91
N GLN A 24 5.43 -1.36 9.14
CA GLN A 24 6.14 -0.67 8.07
C GLN A 24 5.19 -0.20 6.99
N LEU A 25 4.21 -1.04 6.61
CA LEU A 25 3.23 -0.66 5.61
C LEU A 25 2.36 0.51 6.05
N ALA A 26 2.06 0.58 7.36
CA ALA A 26 1.30 1.71 7.89
C ALA A 26 2.08 3.03 7.79
N ASN A 27 3.41 2.96 7.70
CA ASN A 27 4.26 4.14 7.60
C ASN A 27 4.68 4.45 6.16
N VAL A 28 4.38 3.57 5.21
CA VAL A 28 4.65 3.82 3.80
C VAL A 28 3.48 4.61 3.23
N GLU A 29 3.78 5.78 2.66
CA GLU A 29 2.75 6.61 2.04
C GLU A 29 2.94 6.63 0.53
N VAL A 30 1.83 6.59 -0.18
CA VAL A 30 1.79 6.75 -1.62
C VAL A 30 0.88 7.92 -1.95
N GLU A 31 1.04 8.47 -3.14
CA GLU A 31 0.22 9.59 -3.59
C GLU A 31 -0.43 9.25 -4.92
N GLY A 32 -1.75 9.28 -4.94
CA GLY A 32 -2.52 9.14 -6.15
C GLY A 32 -2.84 10.50 -6.71
N ILE A 33 -2.72 10.66 -8.02
CA ILE A 33 -2.84 11.96 -8.68
C ILE A 33 -3.79 11.83 -9.85
N SER A 34 -4.59 12.85 -10.07
CA SER A 34 -5.45 12.93 -11.25
C SER A 34 -5.53 14.37 -11.75
N GLY A 35 -5.94 14.51 -13.02
CA GLY A 35 -6.11 15.83 -13.62
C GLY A 35 -4.83 16.63 -13.70
N GLY A 36 -3.69 15.95 -13.89
CA GLY A 36 -2.42 16.65 -13.98
C GLY A 36 -1.98 17.29 -12.67
N GLY A 37 -2.49 16.79 -11.55
CA GLY A 37 -2.17 17.31 -10.24
C GLY A 37 -3.26 18.14 -9.60
N LEU A 38 -4.42 18.26 -10.26
CA LEU A 38 -5.55 19.02 -9.70
C LEU A 38 -6.10 18.35 -8.45
N VAL A 39 -6.03 17.03 -8.36
CA VAL A 39 -6.43 16.28 -7.18
C VAL A 39 -5.32 15.31 -6.82
N ALA A 40 -4.95 15.27 -5.55
CA ALA A 40 -3.96 14.34 -5.04
C ALA A 40 -4.49 13.72 -3.75
N VAL A 41 -4.29 12.40 -3.61
CA VAL A 41 -4.73 11.65 -2.44
C VAL A 41 -3.52 10.98 -1.84
N ARG A 42 -3.27 11.21 -0.54
CA ARG A 42 -2.22 10.50 0.19
C ARG A 42 -2.84 9.32 0.93
N MET A 43 -2.21 8.18 0.78
CA MET A 43 -2.72 6.93 1.32
C MET A 43 -1.55 6.11 1.85
N THR A 44 -1.77 5.36 2.93
CA THR A 44 -0.76 4.40 3.36
C THR A 44 -0.86 3.13 2.52
N ALA A 45 0.20 2.31 2.58
CA ALA A 45 0.18 1.01 1.91
C ALA A 45 -0.91 0.09 2.48
N LYS A 46 -1.44 0.42 3.65
CA LYS A 46 -2.57 -0.31 4.25
C LYS A 46 -3.93 0.23 3.80
N MET A 47 -3.93 1.13 2.83
CA MET A 47 -5.14 1.72 2.24
C MET A 47 -5.87 2.73 3.14
N ASP A 48 -5.17 3.28 4.13
CA ASP A 48 -5.72 4.36 4.95
C ASP A 48 -5.48 5.69 4.25
N VAL A 49 -6.54 6.44 3.99
CA VAL A 49 -6.43 7.77 3.38
C VAL A 49 -5.98 8.76 4.45
N LYS A 50 -4.87 9.44 4.19
CA LYS A 50 -4.29 10.40 5.14
C LYS A 50 -4.62 11.84 4.79
N GLY A 51 -4.87 12.13 3.54
CA GLY A 51 -5.22 13.48 3.15
C GLY A 51 -5.59 13.56 1.70
N ILE A 52 -6.33 14.60 1.36
CA ILE A 52 -6.77 14.88 0.00
C ILE A 52 -6.46 16.34 -0.27
N LYS A 53 -5.85 16.59 -1.43
CA LYS A 53 -5.54 17.95 -1.85
C LYS A 53 -6.32 18.23 -3.13
N ILE A 54 -7.07 19.33 -3.14
CA ILE A 54 -7.91 19.70 -4.25
C ILE A 54 -7.52 21.11 -4.69
N ASP A 55 -7.28 21.29 -5.99
CA ASP A 55 -6.97 22.59 -6.52
C ASP A 55 -8.18 23.52 -6.37
N PRO A 56 -7.96 24.77 -5.96
CA PRO A 56 -9.10 25.70 -5.77
C PRO A 56 -9.95 25.92 -7.02
N SER A 57 -9.40 25.73 -8.21
CA SER A 57 -10.16 25.88 -9.44
C SER A 57 -11.33 24.91 -9.56
N LEU A 58 -11.30 23.81 -8.81
CA LEU A 58 -12.37 22.82 -8.80
C LEU A 58 -13.44 23.11 -7.75
N MET A 59 -13.25 24.13 -6.93
CA MET A 59 -14.17 24.45 -5.83
C MET A 59 -15.26 25.41 -6.28
N LYS A 60 -15.91 25.06 -7.39
CA LYS A 60 -17.02 25.80 -7.95
C LYS A 60 -18.16 24.83 -8.24
N PRO A 61 -19.43 25.28 -8.09
CA PRO A 61 -20.55 24.38 -8.33
C PRO A 61 -20.54 23.76 -9.75
N GLU A 62 -20.09 24.49 -10.74
CA GLU A 62 -20.04 24.01 -12.12
C GLU A 62 -19.02 22.91 -12.33
N GLU A 63 -18.07 22.79 -11.41
CA GLU A 63 -17.00 21.81 -11.53
C GLU A 63 -17.24 20.56 -10.69
N ARG A 64 -18.44 20.41 -10.13
CA ARG A 64 -18.72 19.31 -9.21
C ARG A 64 -18.50 17.94 -9.84
N GLU A 65 -19.01 17.74 -11.06
CA GLU A 65 -18.86 16.43 -11.71
C GLU A 65 -17.41 16.12 -12.02
N VAL A 66 -16.66 17.14 -12.48
CA VAL A 66 -15.25 16.99 -12.76
C VAL A 66 -14.50 16.61 -11.47
N LEU A 67 -14.81 17.29 -10.37
CA LEU A 67 -14.19 17.01 -9.10
C LEU A 67 -14.47 15.57 -8.65
N GLU A 68 -15.73 15.14 -8.77
CA GLU A 68 -16.11 13.77 -8.38
C GLU A 68 -15.32 12.74 -9.17
N ASP A 69 -15.22 12.94 -10.49
CA ASP A 69 -14.50 12.02 -11.35
C ASP A 69 -13.01 12.01 -11.04
N LEU A 70 -12.42 13.17 -10.80
CA LEU A 70 -11.00 13.26 -10.47
C LEU A 70 -10.70 12.64 -9.11
N LEU A 71 -11.62 12.75 -8.15
CA LEU A 71 -11.46 12.10 -6.85
C LEU A 71 -11.43 10.57 -6.99
N VAL A 72 -12.36 10.04 -7.77
CA VAL A 72 -12.39 8.57 -8.01
C VAL A 72 -11.09 8.13 -8.67
N THR A 73 -10.62 8.86 -9.66
CA THR A 73 -9.40 8.53 -10.38
C THR A 73 -8.17 8.60 -9.47
N ALA A 74 -8.08 9.66 -8.65
CA ALA A 74 -6.95 9.83 -7.74
C ALA A 74 -6.93 8.74 -6.66
N LEU A 75 -8.10 8.38 -6.13
CA LEU A 75 -8.21 7.30 -5.15
C LEU A 75 -7.81 5.97 -5.77
N SER A 76 -8.24 5.69 -6.99
CA SER A 76 -7.87 4.46 -7.69
C SER A 76 -6.37 4.41 -7.96
N ASP A 77 -5.77 5.54 -8.33
CA ASP A 77 -4.34 5.62 -8.56
C ASP A 77 -3.56 5.36 -7.25
N ALA A 78 -4.00 5.98 -6.15
CA ALA A 78 -3.37 5.77 -4.85
C ALA A 78 -3.48 4.31 -4.42
N ARG A 79 -4.65 3.72 -4.60
CA ARG A 79 -4.87 2.32 -4.25
C ARG A 79 -3.95 1.39 -5.03
N ARG A 80 -3.79 1.63 -6.32
CA ARG A 80 -2.90 0.82 -7.16
C ARG A 80 -1.46 0.94 -6.68
N LYS A 81 -1.02 2.14 -6.33
CA LYS A 81 0.32 2.36 -5.82
C LYS A 81 0.51 1.70 -4.45
N ALA A 82 -0.52 1.73 -3.61
CA ALA A 82 -0.47 1.05 -2.32
C ALA A 82 -0.35 -0.46 -2.50
N GLU A 83 -1.09 -1.03 -3.43
CA GLU A 83 -0.99 -2.47 -3.73
C GLU A 83 0.42 -2.84 -4.21
N THR A 84 1.01 -2.00 -5.06
CA THR A 84 2.37 -2.22 -5.53
C THR A 84 3.35 -2.17 -4.36
N ALA A 85 3.19 -1.24 -3.44
CA ALA A 85 4.05 -1.15 -2.26
C ALA A 85 3.95 -2.40 -1.40
N VAL A 86 2.74 -2.96 -1.24
CA VAL A 86 2.55 -4.21 -0.52
C VAL A 86 3.27 -5.36 -1.22
N GLN A 87 3.13 -5.46 -2.54
CA GLN A 87 3.80 -6.51 -3.31
C GLN A 87 5.32 -6.40 -3.19
N ASP A 88 5.85 -5.20 -3.25
CA ASP A 88 7.30 -5.00 -3.11
C ASP A 88 7.80 -5.44 -1.74
N LYS A 89 7.03 -5.15 -0.68
CA LYS A 89 7.38 -5.60 0.66
C LYS A 89 7.31 -7.12 0.78
N MET A 90 6.31 -7.74 0.18
CA MET A 90 6.17 -9.19 0.18
C MET A 90 7.34 -9.85 -0.53
N GLN A 91 7.76 -9.32 -1.67
CA GLN A 91 8.92 -9.85 -2.40
C GLN A 91 10.19 -9.72 -1.58
N SER A 92 10.35 -8.58 -0.90
CA SER A 92 11.49 -8.35 -0.03
C SER A 92 11.55 -9.39 1.08
N LEU A 93 10.39 -9.68 1.69
CA LEU A 93 10.30 -10.68 2.74
C LEU A 93 10.62 -12.08 2.20
N THR A 94 10.08 -12.40 1.04
CA THR A 94 10.32 -13.70 0.38
C THR A 94 11.79 -13.87 0.06
N GLY A 95 12.42 -12.83 -0.48
CA GLY A 95 13.85 -12.86 -0.78
C GLY A 95 14.69 -13.08 0.47
N GLY A 96 14.29 -12.46 1.58
CA GLY A 96 14.97 -12.61 2.85
C GLY A 96 14.86 -14.01 3.43
N LEU A 97 13.84 -14.76 3.02
CA LEU A 97 13.68 -16.15 3.44
C LEU A 97 14.39 -17.14 2.52
N GLY A 98 15.02 -16.66 1.46
CA GLY A 98 15.75 -17.51 0.54
C GLY A 98 14.89 -18.35 -0.38
N LEU A 99 13.63 -18.01 -0.52
CA LEU A 99 12.71 -18.74 -1.39
C LEU A 99 12.91 -18.33 -2.86
N PRO A 100 12.77 -19.27 -3.81
CA PRO A 100 12.91 -18.94 -5.21
C PRO A 100 11.79 -17.99 -5.65
N PRO A 101 12.10 -17.01 -6.51
CA PRO A 101 11.09 -16.05 -6.95
C PRO A 101 9.91 -16.69 -7.66
N GLY A 102 10.13 -17.78 -8.37
CA GLY A 102 9.07 -18.45 -9.13
C GLY A 102 8.09 -19.24 -8.28
N LEU A 103 8.36 -19.37 -6.97
CA LEU A 103 7.54 -20.19 -6.09
C LEU A 103 6.12 -19.62 -5.94
N PHE A 104 5.94 -18.33 -6.16
CA PHE A 104 4.66 -17.65 -5.94
C PHE A 104 3.93 -17.34 -7.24
N GLY A 105 4.11 -18.19 -8.24
CA GLY A 105 3.24 -18.18 -9.39
C GLY A 105 3.54 -17.16 -10.47
N GLN A 106 4.74 -16.72 -10.49
CA GLN A 106 5.13 -15.78 -11.54
C GLN A 106 6.19 -16.38 -12.48
#